data_4bca6ff9f19ad7bd04e853fe876886d7
#
_entry.id   4bca6ff9f19ad7bd04e853fe876886d7
#
_cell.length_a   1.000
_cell.length_b   1.000
_cell.length_c   1.000
_cell.angle_alpha   90.00
_cell.angle_beta   90.00
_cell.angle_gamma   90.00
#
_symmetry.space_group_name_H-M   'P 1'
#
loop_
_entity.id
_entity.type
_entity.pdbx_description
1 polymer ?
#
loop_
_entity_poly.entity_id
_entity_poly.type
_entity_poly.pdbx_seq_one_letter_code
_entity_poly.pdbx_strand_id
1 'polypeptide(L)'
;FLLLSTIKSRCQILTFSPVSREDIEISLTERGYTPEKARILSLMAGGNLKLAMEMEWDEVKAFKARAWHFFISILNKEDTAAILNEFVFRHKQDGAEDLKKVLGILFFFCRDILLLKQEGNTDLLLNPDYLSGLKKAADMVPLQGLQLCLAEIDRTLYIMKKNVNYQLNLSAAYLHLSEYI
;
A
#
# COMPACT_ATOMS: atom_id res chain seq x y z
N PHE A 1 -14.99 14.80 1.99
CA PHE A 1 -16.41 15.17 2.16
C PHE A 1 -16.60 16.64 1.76
N LEU A 2 -17.33 16.88 0.67
CA LEU A 2 -17.76 18.24 0.27
C LEU A 2 -19.02 18.57 1.06
N LEU A 3 -18.83 19.20 2.22
CA LEU A 3 -19.95 19.78 2.96
C LEU A 3 -20.48 21.01 2.21
N LEU A 4 -21.78 21.14 2.13
CA LEU A 4 -22.45 22.29 1.54
C LEU A 4 -21.97 23.60 2.23
N SER A 5 -21.79 24.66 1.44
CA SER A 5 -21.34 25.95 1.95
C SER A 5 -22.26 26.54 3.03
N THR A 6 -23.56 26.25 2.95
CA THR A 6 -24.58 26.59 3.93
C THR A 6 -24.38 25.93 5.30
N ILE A 7 -23.80 24.71 5.34
CA ILE A 7 -23.45 24.04 6.59
C ILE A 7 -22.16 24.63 7.14
N LYS A 8 -21.14 24.82 6.29
CA LYS A 8 -19.85 25.40 6.69
C LYS A 8 -20.00 26.79 7.32
N SER A 9 -20.90 27.62 6.81
CA SER A 9 -21.13 28.97 7.33
C SER A 9 -21.81 29.03 8.70
N ARG A 10 -22.41 27.93 9.15
CA ARG A 10 -23.15 27.81 10.43
C ARG A 10 -22.47 26.95 11.47
N CYS A 11 -21.34 26.35 11.14
CA CYS A 11 -20.61 25.46 12.03
C CYS A 11 -19.20 26.00 12.28
N GLN A 12 -18.69 25.77 13.47
CA GLN A 12 -17.27 25.94 13.74
C GLN A 12 -16.51 24.74 13.15
N ILE A 13 -15.56 25.03 12.27
CA ILE A 13 -14.73 23.99 11.67
C ILE A 13 -13.55 23.71 12.59
N LEU A 14 -13.46 22.49 13.10
CA LEU A 14 -12.29 21.98 13.81
C LEU A 14 -11.51 21.10 12.86
N THR A 15 -10.25 21.45 12.62
CA THR A 15 -9.34 20.67 11.77
C THR A 15 -8.40 19.86 12.65
N PHE A 16 -8.42 18.55 12.48
CA PHE A 16 -7.46 17.65 13.13
C PHE A 16 -6.33 17.34 12.17
N SER A 17 -5.10 17.60 12.58
CA SER A 17 -3.92 17.18 11.84
C SER A 17 -3.65 15.69 12.05
N PRO A 18 -3.08 14.98 11.07
CA PRO A 18 -2.56 13.64 11.28
C PRO A 18 -1.57 13.63 12.44
N VAL A 19 -1.58 12.56 13.23
CA VAL A 19 -0.59 12.34 14.29
C VAL A 19 0.77 12.12 13.65
N SER A 20 1.85 12.61 14.28
CA SER A 20 3.18 12.40 13.77
C SER A 20 3.51 10.89 13.77
N ARG A 21 4.38 10.50 12.87
CA ARG A 21 4.81 9.11 12.77
C ARG A 21 5.51 8.67 14.06
N GLU A 22 6.34 9.52 14.60
CA GLU A 22 7.11 9.30 15.82
C GLU A 22 6.18 9.05 17.01
N ASP A 23 5.13 9.84 17.18
CA ASP A 23 4.15 9.68 18.25
C ASP A 23 3.36 8.36 18.12
N ILE A 24 3.06 7.94 16.88
CA ILE A 24 2.43 6.64 16.64
C ILE A 24 3.38 5.50 16.98
N GLU A 25 4.65 5.59 16.59
CA GLU A 25 5.68 4.59 16.91
C GLU A 25 5.87 4.45 18.42
N ILE A 26 5.93 5.56 19.16
CA ILE A 26 6.00 5.57 20.62
C ILE A 26 4.78 4.86 21.21
N SER A 27 3.58 5.24 20.80
CA SER A 27 2.33 4.66 21.30
C SER A 27 2.22 3.15 21.05
N LEU A 28 2.71 2.67 19.89
CA LEU A 28 2.75 1.25 19.56
C LEU A 28 3.81 0.50 20.39
N THR A 29 4.96 1.12 20.60
CA THR A 29 6.04 0.53 21.43
C THR A 29 5.62 0.38 22.89
N GLU A 30 4.91 1.36 23.44
CA GLU A 30 4.30 1.29 24.77
C GLU A 30 3.29 0.15 24.93
N ARG A 31 2.67 -0.27 23.82
CA ARG A 31 1.79 -1.45 23.76
C ARG A 31 2.52 -2.78 23.55
N GLY A 32 3.86 -2.77 23.53
CA GLY A 32 4.67 -3.98 23.42
C GLY A 32 5.04 -4.39 21.99
N TYR A 33 4.77 -3.55 20.98
CA TYR A 33 5.29 -3.81 19.65
C TYR A 33 6.79 -3.55 19.59
N THR A 34 7.52 -4.36 18.83
CA THR A 34 8.94 -4.09 18.56
C THR A 34 9.08 -2.81 17.72
N PRO A 35 10.20 -2.07 17.81
CA PRO A 35 10.42 -0.85 17.04
C PRO A 35 10.21 -1.03 15.54
N GLU A 36 10.62 -2.18 14.98
CA GLU A 36 10.42 -2.51 13.56
C GLU A 36 8.95 -2.63 13.19
N LYS A 37 8.16 -3.33 14.02
CA LYS A 37 6.72 -3.47 13.80
C LYS A 37 6.01 -2.12 13.95
N ALA A 38 6.33 -1.38 15.00
CA ALA A 38 5.77 -0.04 15.24
C ALA A 38 6.02 0.89 14.04
N ARG A 39 7.24 0.87 13.50
CA ARG A 39 7.60 1.62 12.30
C ARG A 39 6.76 1.26 11.08
N ILE A 40 6.53 -0.02 10.81
CA ILE A 40 5.72 -0.47 9.67
C ILE A 40 4.26 -0.06 9.85
N LEU A 41 3.69 -0.30 11.03
CA LEU A 41 2.30 0.04 11.35
C LEU A 41 2.04 1.55 11.30
N SER A 42 2.98 2.37 11.82
CA SER A 42 2.86 3.84 11.78
C SER A 42 2.80 4.38 10.35
N LEU A 43 3.61 3.81 9.45
CA LEU A 43 3.62 4.17 8.04
C LEU A 43 2.32 3.78 7.33
N MET A 44 1.84 2.56 7.57
CA MET A 44 0.58 2.09 6.97
C MET A 44 -0.63 2.88 7.48
N ALA A 45 -0.58 3.36 8.71
CA ALA A 45 -1.65 4.13 9.32
C ALA A 45 -1.75 5.58 8.79
N GLY A 46 -0.69 6.11 8.16
CA GLY A 46 -0.71 7.43 7.50
C GLY A 46 -1.15 8.57 8.42
N GLY A 47 -0.75 8.56 9.69
CA GLY A 47 -1.12 9.56 10.70
C GLY A 47 -2.44 9.29 11.42
N ASN A 48 -3.10 8.16 11.18
CA ASN A 48 -4.31 7.72 11.89
C ASN A 48 -3.93 6.80 13.04
N LEU A 49 -3.79 7.37 14.26
CA LEU A 49 -3.43 6.62 15.46
C LEU A 49 -4.41 5.47 15.76
N LYS A 50 -5.72 5.70 15.59
CA LYS A 50 -6.73 4.66 15.81
C LYS A 50 -6.49 3.47 14.88
N LEU A 51 -6.30 3.74 13.60
CA LEU A 51 -6.02 2.69 12.61
C LEU A 51 -4.74 1.92 12.96
N ALA A 52 -3.67 2.61 13.37
CA ALA A 52 -2.42 1.97 13.79
C ALA A 52 -2.62 1.01 14.96
N MET A 53 -3.49 1.39 15.90
CA MET A 53 -3.78 0.61 17.10
C MET A 53 -4.72 -0.57 16.87
N GLU A 54 -5.52 -0.53 15.82
CA GLU A 54 -6.45 -1.60 15.41
C GLU A 54 -5.80 -2.61 14.45
N MET A 55 -4.63 -2.30 13.88
CA MET A 55 -3.92 -3.21 12.98
C MET A 55 -3.31 -4.38 13.74
N GLU A 56 -3.69 -5.60 13.36
CA GLU A 56 -3.10 -6.83 13.86
C GLU A 56 -1.87 -7.21 13.02
N TRP A 57 -0.74 -7.48 13.68
CA TRP A 57 0.52 -7.78 12.99
C TRP A 57 0.45 -8.99 12.05
N ASP A 58 -0.27 -10.04 12.43
CA ASP A 58 -0.41 -11.24 11.60
C ASP A 58 -1.27 -10.98 10.36
N GLU A 59 -2.26 -10.10 10.46
CA GLU A 59 -3.03 -9.61 9.32
C GLU A 59 -2.13 -8.81 8.36
N VAL A 60 -1.30 -7.91 8.89
CA VAL A 60 -0.33 -7.13 8.08
C VAL A 60 0.63 -8.05 7.33
N LYS A 61 1.15 -9.11 7.99
CA LYS A 61 1.98 -10.12 7.32
C LYS A 61 1.26 -10.82 6.17
N ALA A 62 0.00 -11.18 6.36
CA ALA A 62 -0.80 -11.83 5.32
C ALA A 62 -0.98 -10.89 4.11
N PHE A 63 -1.26 -9.60 4.35
CA PHE A 63 -1.33 -8.60 3.28
C PHE A 63 0.02 -8.36 2.59
N LYS A 64 1.13 -8.36 3.34
CA LYS A 64 2.49 -8.28 2.75
C LYS A 64 2.76 -9.46 1.82
N ALA A 65 2.44 -10.68 2.25
CA ALA A 65 2.61 -11.87 1.41
C ALA A 65 1.76 -11.80 0.14
N ARG A 66 0.49 -11.35 0.25
CA ARG A 66 -0.40 -11.17 -0.91
C ARG A 66 0.11 -10.09 -1.86
N ALA A 67 0.55 -8.95 -1.35
CA ALA A 67 1.08 -7.86 -2.17
C ALA A 67 2.37 -8.28 -2.88
N TRP A 68 3.24 -9.03 -2.19
CA TRP A 68 4.45 -9.57 -2.79
C TRP A 68 4.15 -10.61 -3.87
N HIS A 69 3.22 -11.54 -3.62
CA HIS A 69 2.77 -12.50 -4.63
C HIS A 69 2.21 -11.79 -5.87
N PHE A 70 1.35 -10.78 -5.68
CA PHE A 70 0.81 -9.98 -6.77
C PHE A 70 1.92 -9.28 -7.59
N PHE A 71 2.93 -8.72 -6.92
CA PHE A 71 4.07 -8.10 -7.59
C PHE A 71 4.89 -9.11 -8.40
N ILE A 72 5.20 -10.27 -7.82
CA ILE A 72 5.98 -11.33 -8.47
C ILE A 72 5.22 -11.93 -9.65
N SER A 73 3.90 -12.08 -9.57
CA SER A 73 3.09 -12.58 -10.69
C SER A 73 3.14 -11.64 -11.90
N ILE A 74 3.21 -10.33 -11.67
CA ILE A 74 3.42 -9.35 -12.73
C ILE A 74 4.82 -9.51 -13.35
N LEU A 75 5.86 -9.58 -12.50
CA LEU A 75 7.25 -9.76 -12.96
C LEU A 75 7.45 -11.02 -13.80
N ASN A 76 6.83 -12.12 -13.39
CA ASN A 76 6.93 -13.41 -14.07
C ASN A 76 5.99 -13.51 -15.29
N LYS A 77 5.19 -12.49 -15.57
CA LYS A 77 4.18 -12.49 -16.64
C LYS A 77 3.25 -13.71 -16.56
N GLU A 78 2.80 -14.02 -15.34
CA GLU A 78 1.86 -15.10 -15.08
C GLU A 78 0.52 -14.85 -15.78
N ASP A 79 -0.32 -15.90 -15.89
CA ASP A 79 -1.61 -15.79 -16.56
C ASP A 79 -2.50 -14.72 -15.89
N THR A 80 -2.72 -13.64 -16.63
CA THR A 80 -3.53 -12.50 -16.19
C THR A 80 -4.91 -12.91 -15.71
N ALA A 81 -5.55 -13.86 -16.37
CA ALA A 81 -6.91 -14.30 -16.01
C ALA A 81 -6.89 -15.03 -14.67
N ALA A 82 -5.88 -15.87 -14.41
CA ALA A 82 -5.71 -16.57 -13.14
C ALA A 82 -5.48 -15.59 -11.98
N ILE A 83 -4.59 -14.63 -12.16
CA ILE A 83 -4.27 -13.62 -11.16
C ILE A 83 -5.46 -12.69 -10.87
N LEU A 84 -6.14 -12.21 -11.90
CA LEU A 84 -7.34 -11.39 -11.71
C LEU A 84 -8.45 -12.18 -11.01
N ASN A 85 -8.61 -13.46 -11.32
CA ASN A 85 -9.59 -14.30 -10.63
C ASN A 85 -9.24 -14.47 -9.14
N GLU A 86 -7.97 -14.68 -8.82
CA GLU A 86 -7.50 -14.82 -7.44
C GLU A 86 -7.66 -13.53 -6.64
N PHE A 87 -7.16 -12.42 -7.15
CA PHE A 87 -7.08 -11.16 -6.40
C PHE A 87 -8.35 -10.32 -6.47
N VAL A 88 -9.12 -10.39 -7.57
CA VAL A 88 -10.25 -9.50 -7.82
C VAL A 88 -11.60 -10.16 -7.59
N PHE A 89 -11.77 -11.40 -8.04
CA PHE A 89 -13.09 -12.03 -8.10
C PHE A 89 -13.42 -12.95 -6.94
N ARG A 90 -12.42 -13.52 -6.25
CA ARG A 90 -12.65 -14.44 -5.13
C ARG A 90 -13.17 -13.79 -3.84
N HIS A 91 -12.94 -12.49 -3.64
CA HIS A 91 -13.27 -11.79 -2.39
C HIS A 91 -14.52 -10.91 -2.57
N LYS A 92 -15.71 -11.45 -2.25
CA LYS A 92 -16.99 -10.79 -2.57
C LYS A 92 -17.51 -9.78 -1.52
N GLN A 93 -17.13 -9.83 -0.25
CA GLN A 93 -17.74 -8.98 0.79
C GLN A 93 -16.84 -7.88 1.37
N ASP A 94 -15.57 -8.16 1.62
CA ASP A 94 -14.62 -7.15 2.14
C ASP A 94 -13.51 -6.79 1.14
N GLY A 95 -13.66 -7.27 -0.10
CA GLY A 95 -12.62 -7.26 -1.11
C GLY A 95 -12.04 -5.90 -1.46
N ALA A 96 -12.85 -4.83 -1.42
CA ALA A 96 -12.38 -3.49 -1.78
C ALA A 96 -11.41 -2.92 -0.72
N GLU A 97 -11.70 -3.10 0.57
CA GLU A 97 -10.82 -2.61 1.65
C GLU A 97 -9.53 -3.43 1.74
N ASP A 98 -9.64 -4.75 1.63
CA ASP A 98 -8.46 -5.64 1.58
C ASP A 98 -7.56 -5.31 0.39
N LEU A 99 -8.16 -5.06 -0.77
CA LEU A 99 -7.41 -4.68 -1.96
C LEU A 99 -6.72 -3.33 -1.81
N LYS A 100 -7.32 -2.35 -1.13
CA LYS A 100 -6.66 -1.08 -0.80
C LYS A 100 -5.44 -1.33 0.10
N LYS A 101 -5.55 -2.22 1.10
CA LYS A 101 -4.43 -2.60 1.96
C LYS A 101 -3.31 -3.25 1.14
N VAL A 102 -3.65 -4.21 0.26
CA VAL A 102 -2.69 -4.87 -0.63
C VAL A 102 -1.98 -3.87 -1.55
N LEU A 103 -2.72 -2.97 -2.20
CA LEU A 103 -2.16 -1.94 -3.08
C LEU A 103 -1.29 -0.95 -2.30
N GLY A 104 -1.69 -0.56 -1.09
CA GLY A 104 -0.87 0.29 -0.22
C GLY A 104 0.47 -0.35 0.14
N ILE A 105 0.48 -1.66 0.42
CA ILE A 105 1.71 -2.40 0.68
C ILE A 105 2.53 -2.58 -0.59
N LEU A 106 1.88 -2.84 -1.73
CA LEU A 106 2.55 -2.89 -3.04
C LEU A 106 3.28 -1.58 -3.35
N PHE A 107 2.67 -0.44 -3.04
CA PHE A 107 3.31 0.86 -3.15
C PHE A 107 4.62 0.92 -2.34
N PHE A 108 4.62 0.40 -1.11
CA PHE A 108 5.83 0.35 -0.29
C PHE A 108 6.90 -0.59 -0.85
N PHE A 109 6.52 -1.72 -1.45
CA PHE A 109 7.48 -2.58 -2.16
C PHE A 109 8.12 -1.84 -3.36
N CYS A 110 7.33 -1.20 -4.20
CA CYS A 110 7.85 -0.41 -5.33
C CYS A 110 8.78 0.73 -4.86
N ARG A 111 8.43 1.41 -3.75
CA ARG A 111 9.26 2.42 -3.12
C ARG A 111 10.59 1.84 -2.64
N ASP A 112 10.57 0.71 -1.95
CA ASP A 112 11.77 0.07 -1.43
C ASP A 112 12.70 -0.38 -2.57
N ILE A 113 12.14 -0.92 -3.66
CA ILE A 113 12.89 -1.25 -4.88
C ILE A 113 13.53 0.01 -5.48
N LEU A 114 12.78 1.11 -5.54
CA LEU A 114 13.29 2.39 -6.05
C LEU A 114 14.47 2.90 -5.21
N LEU A 115 14.38 2.85 -3.89
CA LEU A 115 15.47 3.23 -2.99
C LEU A 115 16.72 2.37 -3.18
N LEU A 116 16.55 1.06 -3.32
CA LEU A 116 17.68 0.16 -3.58
C LEU A 116 18.36 0.47 -4.91
N LYS A 117 17.60 0.86 -5.93
CA LYS A 117 18.19 1.26 -7.24
C LYS A 117 18.96 2.58 -7.19
N GLN A 118 18.50 3.54 -6.39
CA GLN A 118 19.09 4.88 -6.37
C GLN A 118 20.24 5.02 -5.39
N GLU A 119 20.07 4.51 -4.17
CA GLU A 119 20.97 4.80 -3.08
C GLU A 119 21.67 3.55 -2.50
N GLY A 120 21.16 2.36 -2.79
CA GLY A 120 21.65 1.11 -2.20
C GLY A 120 21.46 1.02 -0.68
N ASN A 121 20.81 2.04 -0.07
CA ASN A 121 20.65 2.14 1.38
C ASN A 121 19.52 1.21 1.86
N THR A 122 19.88 0.27 2.73
CA THR A 122 18.93 -0.70 3.29
C THR A 122 18.24 -0.21 4.57
N ASP A 123 18.77 0.82 5.24
CA ASP A 123 18.26 1.28 6.54
C ASP A 123 16.91 1.99 6.43
N LEU A 124 16.59 2.50 5.23
CA LEU A 124 15.33 3.18 4.93
C LEU A 124 14.22 2.25 4.43
N LEU A 125 14.50 0.96 4.27
CA LEU A 125 13.52 0.00 3.78
C LEU A 125 12.38 -0.22 4.79
N LEU A 126 11.17 -0.36 4.28
CA LEU A 126 9.98 -0.68 5.05
C LEU A 126 9.73 -2.19 5.12
N ASN A 127 10.33 -2.92 4.19
CA ASN A 127 10.17 -4.37 4.07
C ASN A 127 11.53 -5.08 4.07
N PRO A 128 12.35 -4.94 5.14
CA PRO A 128 13.67 -5.56 5.23
C PRO A 128 13.58 -7.10 5.21
N ASP A 129 12.46 -7.65 5.65
CA ASP A 129 12.14 -9.08 5.59
C ASP A 129 12.04 -9.64 4.14
N TYR A 130 11.88 -8.76 3.14
CA TYR A 130 11.87 -9.10 1.71
C TYR A 130 13.15 -8.69 0.96
N LEU A 131 14.22 -8.32 1.66
CA LEU A 131 15.43 -7.72 1.07
C LEU A 131 16.00 -8.50 -0.12
N SER A 132 16.07 -9.83 -0.04
CA SER A 132 16.62 -10.65 -1.13
C SER A 132 15.78 -10.59 -2.40
N GLY A 133 14.46 -10.57 -2.25
CA GLY A 133 13.50 -10.42 -3.35
C GLY A 133 13.53 -9.01 -3.93
N LEU A 134 13.57 -7.98 -3.06
CA LEU A 134 13.63 -6.58 -3.46
C LEU A 134 14.89 -6.28 -4.29
N LYS A 135 16.06 -6.84 -3.92
CA LYS A 135 17.29 -6.71 -4.70
C LYS A 135 17.14 -7.31 -6.10
N LYS A 136 16.61 -8.54 -6.19
CA LYS A 136 16.36 -9.17 -7.50
C LYS A 136 15.40 -8.34 -8.36
N ALA A 137 14.32 -7.85 -7.77
CA ALA A 137 13.38 -6.99 -8.47
C ALA A 137 14.02 -5.66 -8.90
N ALA A 138 14.92 -5.10 -8.09
CA ALA A 138 15.66 -3.90 -8.45
C ALA A 138 16.55 -4.10 -9.69
N ASP A 139 17.11 -5.29 -9.88
CA ASP A 139 17.89 -5.61 -11.09
C ASP A 139 17.01 -5.77 -12.34
N MET A 140 15.78 -6.28 -12.16
CA MET A 140 14.87 -6.61 -13.27
C MET A 140 14.05 -5.42 -13.78
N VAL A 141 13.51 -4.60 -12.86
CA VAL A 141 12.56 -3.54 -13.20
C VAL A 141 13.28 -2.24 -13.57
N PRO A 142 13.01 -1.61 -14.72
CA PRO A 142 13.61 -0.33 -15.07
C PRO A 142 13.10 0.79 -14.14
N LEU A 143 13.97 1.81 -13.91
CA LEU A 143 13.65 2.95 -13.04
C LEU A 143 12.35 3.66 -13.45
N GLN A 144 12.19 3.90 -14.74
CA GLN A 144 11.00 4.53 -15.29
C GLN A 144 9.74 3.66 -15.06
N GLY A 145 9.85 2.35 -15.20
CA GLY A 145 8.76 1.42 -14.91
C GLY A 145 8.29 1.51 -13.46
N LEU A 146 9.23 1.57 -12.49
CA LEU A 146 8.89 1.75 -11.07
C LEU A 146 8.17 3.07 -10.79
N GLN A 147 8.59 4.16 -11.44
CA GLN A 147 7.93 5.47 -11.31
C GLN A 147 6.49 5.43 -11.83
N LEU A 148 6.27 4.78 -12.97
CA LEU A 148 4.93 4.58 -13.54
C LEU A 148 4.08 3.67 -12.65
N CYS A 149 4.65 2.61 -12.09
CA CYS A 149 3.95 1.74 -11.14
C CYS A 149 3.48 2.51 -9.89
N LEU A 150 4.34 3.33 -9.29
CA LEU A 150 3.97 4.14 -8.13
C LEU A 150 2.82 5.11 -8.46
N ALA A 151 2.89 5.77 -9.61
CA ALA A 151 1.83 6.69 -10.07
C ALA A 151 0.51 5.95 -10.32
N GLU A 152 0.54 4.77 -10.95
CA GLU A 152 -0.67 3.97 -11.22
C GLU A 152 -1.30 3.41 -9.95
N ILE A 153 -0.50 2.94 -8.98
CA ILE A 153 -1.00 2.47 -7.69
C ILE A 153 -1.69 3.62 -6.94
N ASP A 154 -1.07 4.81 -6.88
CA ASP A 154 -1.66 5.98 -6.22
C ASP A 154 -2.98 6.41 -6.91
N ARG A 155 -2.99 6.47 -8.24
CA ARG A 155 -4.19 6.72 -9.04
C ARG A 155 -5.29 5.72 -8.74
N THR A 156 -4.96 4.42 -8.70
CA THR A 156 -5.91 3.34 -8.43
C THR A 156 -6.52 3.47 -7.04
N LEU A 157 -5.70 3.71 -6.01
CA LEU A 157 -6.14 3.96 -4.65
C LEU A 157 -7.05 5.20 -4.54
N TYR A 158 -6.72 6.28 -5.26
CA TYR A 158 -7.55 7.48 -5.31
C TYR A 158 -8.93 7.21 -5.93
N ILE A 159 -8.97 6.46 -7.04
CA ILE A 159 -10.22 6.08 -7.71
C ILE A 159 -11.08 5.19 -6.80
N MET A 160 -10.47 4.23 -6.08
CA MET A 160 -11.18 3.34 -5.15
C MET A 160 -11.86 4.07 -3.99
N LYS A 161 -11.46 5.33 -3.69
CA LYS A 161 -12.17 6.19 -2.71
C LYS A 161 -13.47 6.78 -3.24
N LYS A 162 -13.76 6.67 -4.54
CA LYS A 162 -14.88 7.35 -5.22
C LYS A 162 -16.07 6.44 -5.57
N ASN A 163 -16.27 5.33 -4.88
CA ASN A 163 -17.38 4.38 -5.15
C ASN A 163 -17.45 3.88 -6.61
N VAL A 164 -16.31 3.71 -7.25
CA VAL A 164 -16.20 3.13 -8.59
C VAL A 164 -16.16 1.59 -8.48
N ASN A 165 -16.51 0.91 -9.56
CA ASN A 165 -16.35 -0.54 -9.63
C ASN A 165 -14.88 -0.92 -9.43
N TYR A 166 -14.55 -1.39 -8.22
CA TYR A 166 -13.19 -1.70 -7.81
C TYR A 166 -12.58 -2.85 -8.62
N GLN A 167 -13.40 -3.80 -9.09
CA GLN A 167 -12.94 -4.94 -9.87
C GLN A 167 -12.40 -4.47 -11.23
N LEU A 168 -13.16 -3.63 -11.92
CA LEU A 168 -12.72 -3.05 -13.19
C LEU A 168 -11.48 -2.18 -13.02
N ASN A 169 -11.46 -1.35 -11.97
CA ASN A 169 -10.33 -0.47 -11.69
C ASN A 169 -9.04 -1.27 -11.40
N LEU A 170 -9.13 -2.34 -10.61
CA LEU A 170 -7.97 -3.17 -10.30
C LEU A 170 -7.51 -3.99 -11.53
N SER A 171 -8.45 -4.47 -12.35
CA SER A 171 -8.09 -5.18 -13.60
C SER A 171 -7.34 -4.25 -14.55
N ALA A 172 -7.79 -3.00 -14.70
CA ALA A 172 -7.07 -2.01 -15.50
C ALA A 172 -5.68 -1.71 -14.90
N ALA A 173 -5.59 -1.53 -13.58
CA ALA A 173 -4.32 -1.29 -12.90
C ALA A 173 -3.35 -2.46 -13.11
N TYR A 174 -3.80 -3.71 -12.99
CA TYR A 174 -2.94 -4.88 -13.24
C TYR A 174 -2.36 -4.86 -14.66
N LEU A 175 -3.19 -4.58 -15.67
CA LEU A 175 -2.73 -4.51 -17.06
C LEU A 175 -1.67 -3.42 -17.24
N HIS A 176 -1.91 -2.21 -16.71
CA HIS A 176 -0.94 -1.11 -16.79
C HIS A 176 0.37 -1.47 -16.06
N LEU A 177 0.28 -2.02 -14.83
CA LEU A 177 1.46 -2.44 -14.08
C LEU A 177 2.28 -3.49 -14.85
N SER A 178 1.61 -4.44 -15.54
CA SER A 178 2.28 -5.46 -16.33
C SER A 178 2.95 -4.94 -17.62
N GLU A 179 2.53 -3.77 -18.10
CA GLU A 179 3.19 -3.08 -19.22
C GLU A 179 4.42 -2.28 -18.77
N TYR A 180 4.47 -1.83 -17.52
CA TYR A 180 5.55 -0.99 -16.98
C TYR A 180 6.74 -1.79 -16.46
N ILE A 181 6.53 -3.06 -16.14
CA ILE A 181 7.51 -4.01 -15.62
C ILE A 181 7.86 -5.05 -16.68
#